data_59bb033f575b2bb2372f12f00df96257
#
_entry.id   59bb033f575b2bb2372f12f00df96257
#
_cell.length_a   1.000
_cell.length_b   1.000
_cell.length_c   1.000
_cell.angle_alpha   90.00
_cell.angle_beta   90.00
_cell.angle_gamma   90.00
#
_symmetry.space_group_name_H-M   'P 1'
#
loop_
_entity.id
_entity.type
_entity.pdbx_description
1 polymer ?
#
loop_
_entity_poly.entity_id
_entity_poly.type
_entity_poly.pdbx_seq_one_letter_code
_entity_poly.pdbx_strand_id
1 'polypeptide(L)'
;MSTSASQSTWPAAGPVAEALLDVSTWLIAGASVIFVGVMVLLVLAVQGGPRAVRARLWVLGGGVLFPSVVLSVLFVYSERHQPPWRVAPPKDALIVGVTARMWWWEVRYRDPATGQEIVTANEVHIPTGRPVYFGLSSDDVIHSFWVPALGGKMDAVPGRVQHLQLQADRPGVWRGQCAEYCGAQHARMALHVVAHAPAEFDTWLAAQARPAAPARNGALDRGREAFLAHRCNACHTVRGVSEESRLGPDLTHVGSRLYLGAGTVPNDDARRVAWLSHIQQLKPGARMPSSAERLDPATLQAVADWLGSLQ
;
A
#
# COMPACT_ATOMS: atom_id res chain seq x y z
N MET A 1 11.80 17.77 -7.52
CA MET A 1 11.37 17.87 -6.10
C MET A 1 11.22 16.44 -5.58
N SER A 2 12.09 16.01 -4.67
CA SER A 2 11.98 14.68 -4.04
C SER A 2 10.83 14.73 -3.03
N THR A 3 9.63 14.38 -3.45
CA THR A 3 8.53 14.16 -2.54
C THR A 3 8.71 12.78 -1.93
N SER A 4 9.36 12.70 -0.77
CA SER A 4 9.31 11.48 0.01
C SER A 4 7.84 11.18 0.29
N ALA A 5 7.33 10.09 -0.28
CA ALA A 5 5.95 9.66 -0.08
C ALA A 5 5.70 9.47 1.42
N SER A 6 4.76 10.23 1.98
CA SER A 6 4.47 10.17 3.41
C SER A 6 3.76 8.87 3.76
N GLN A 7 4.25 8.18 4.78
CA GLN A 7 3.59 7.03 5.40
C GLN A 7 2.87 7.42 6.71
N SER A 8 2.92 8.69 7.08
CA SER A 8 2.30 9.20 8.32
C SER A 8 0.78 9.20 8.21
N THR A 9 0.10 8.97 9.33
CA THR A 9 -1.32 9.26 9.49
C THR A 9 -1.58 10.77 9.63
N TRP A 10 -0.53 11.57 9.85
CA TRP A 10 -0.56 13.03 9.96
C TRP A 10 0.31 13.66 8.88
N PRO A 11 -0.28 14.56 8.05
CA PRO A 11 -1.70 14.89 7.97
C PRO A 11 -2.51 13.82 7.24
N ALA A 12 -3.76 13.64 7.63
CA ALA A 12 -4.74 12.85 6.88
C ALA A 12 -4.94 13.47 5.48
N ALA A 13 -5.23 12.62 4.51
CA ALA A 13 -5.40 13.00 3.10
C ALA A 13 -6.71 12.50 2.48
N GLY A 14 -7.63 12.02 3.34
CA GLY A 14 -8.95 11.58 2.94
C GLY A 14 -9.88 11.40 4.13
N PRO A 15 -11.22 11.38 3.91
CA PRO A 15 -12.24 11.47 4.96
C PRO A 15 -12.20 10.30 5.94
N VAL A 16 -11.80 9.10 5.47
CA VAL A 16 -11.67 7.93 6.36
C VAL A 16 -10.50 8.11 7.32
N ALA A 17 -9.36 8.61 6.83
CA ALA A 17 -8.20 8.89 7.68
C ALA A 17 -8.49 10.03 8.67
N GLU A 18 -9.22 11.06 8.25
CA GLU A 18 -9.63 12.16 9.12
C GLU A 18 -10.52 11.69 10.29
N ALA A 19 -11.52 10.86 9.98
CA ALA A 19 -12.39 10.28 11.02
C ALA A 19 -11.61 9.42 12.03
N LEU A 20 -10.67 8.59 11.55
CA LEU A 20 -9.80 7.78 12.39
C LEU A 20 -8.85 8.63 13.24
N LEU A 21 -8.35 9.73 12.69
CA LEU A 21 -7.47 10.66 13.38
C LEU A 21 -8.21 11.40 14.49
N ASP A 22 -9.44 11.82 14.24
CA ASP A 22 -10.28 12.47 15.25
C ASP A 22 -10.54 11.54 16.44
N VAL A 23 -11.01 10.32 16.17
CA VAL A 23 -11.20 9.30 17.24
C VAL A 23 -9.90 9.05 18.00
N SER A 24 -8.77 8.90 17.30
CA SER A 24 -7.47 8.66 17.93
C SER A 24 -7.02 9.82 18.79
N THR A 25 -7.28 11.05 18.38
CA THR A 25 -6.93 12.28 19.14
C THR A 25 -7.68 12.33 20.45
N TRP A 26 -9.00 12.07 20.44
CA TRP A 26 -9.80 12.03 21.67
C TRP A 26 -9.41 10.88 22.60
N LEU A 27 -9.08 9.70 22.03
CA LEU A 27 -8.58 8.57 22.80
C LEU A 27 -7.26 8.91 23.51
N ILE A 28 -6.30 9.49 22.79
CA ILE A 28 -4.99 9.87 23.36
C ILE A 28 -5.18 10.95 24.43
N ALA A 29 -5.97 11.97 24.17
CA ALA A 29 -6.23 13.05 25.14
C ALA A 29 -6.88 12.49 26.42
N GLY A 30 -7.94 11.68 26.28
CA GLY A 30 -8.62 11.06 27.41
C GLY A 30 -7.71 10.10 28.19
N ALA A 31 -6.98 9.25 27.52
CA ALA A 31 -6.02 8.35 28.14
C ALA A 31 -4.91 9.10 28.89
N SER A 32 -4.44 10.22 28.34
CA SER A 32 -3.43 11.07 28.99
C SER A 32 -3.96 11.68 30.28
N VAL A 33 -5.19 12.18 30.28
CA VAL A 33 -5.83 12.73 31.49
C VAL A 33 -5.98 11.66 32.57
N ILE A 34 -6.45 10.47 32.19
CA ILE A 34 -6.59 9.33 33.12
C ILE A 34 -5.23 8.91 33.66
N PHE A 35 -4.22 8.78 32.79
CA PHE A 35 -2.86 8.41 33.17
C PHE A 35 -2.26 9.39 34.19
N VAL A 36 -2.34 10.69 33.91
CA VAL A 36 -1.85 11.73 34.82
C VAL A 36 -2.62 11.67 36.18
N GLY A 37 -3.94 11.51 36.13
CA GLY A 37 -4.74 11.35 37.33
C GLY A 37 -4.31 10.15 38.20
N VAL A 38 -4.10 8.99 37.56
CA VAL A 38 -3.61 7.77 38.25
C VAL A 38 -2.20 7.99 38.84
N MET A 39 -1.30 8.63 38.08
CA MET A 39 0.06 8.94 38.57
C MET A 39 0.05 9.90 39.76
N VAL A 40 -0.82 10.91 39.76
CA VAL A 40 -0.97 11.80 40.90
C VAL A 40 -1.48 11.02 42.10
N LEU A 41 -2.50 10.18 41.93
CA LEU A 41 -3.00 9.33 43.05
C LEU A 41 -1.91 8.40 43.57
N LEU A 42 -1.08 7.81 42.70
CA LEU A 42 0.05 6.98 43.08
C LEU A 42 1.07 7.77 43.95
N VAL A 43 1.47 8.95 43.49
CA VAL A 43 2.39 9.83 44.26
C VAL A 43 1.83 10.19 45.62
N LEU A 44 0.54 10.58 45.69
CA LEU A 44 -0.12 10.89 46.95
C LEU A 44 -0.22 9.67 47.88
N ALA A 45 -0.41 8.47 47.32
CA ALA A 45 -0.45 7.25 48.11
C ALA A 45 0.94 6.87 48.69
N VAL A 46 2.02 7.05 47.88
CA VAL A 46 3.40 6.74 48.31
C VAL A 46 3.92 7.75 49.32
N GLN A 47 3.62 9.04 49.15
CA GLN A 47 4.08 10.10 50.03
C GLN A 47 3.18 10.26 51.27
N GLY A 48 1.95 9.76 51.22
CA GLY A 48 1.00 9.84 52.34
C GLY A 48 1.25 8.74 53.37
N GLY A 49 1.14 9.08 54.65
CA GLY A 49 1.15 8.12 55.75
C GLY A 49 -0.10 7.19 55.71
N PRO A 50 -0.16 6.17 56.61
CA PRO A 50 -1.25 5.21 56.66
C PRO A 50 -2.59 5.92 56.86
N ARG A 51 -3.48 5.77 55.90
CA ARG A 51 -4.85 6.33 55.92
C ARG A 51 -5.88 5.22 55.82
N ALA A 52 -6.99 5.37 56.53
CA ALA A 52 -8.13 4.49 56.38
C ALA A 52 -8.75 4.66 54.96
N VAL A 53 -8.56 3.66 54.11
CA VAL A 53 -9.08 3.69 52.76
C VAL A 53 -10.49 3.10 52.73
N ARG A 54 -11.46 3.80 52.12
CA ARG A 54 -12.81 3.27 51.86
C ARG A 54 -12.75 2.28 50.68
N ALA A 55 -12.35 1.03 50.96
CA ALA A 55 -12.12 0.01 49.94
C ALA A 55 -13.30 -0.15 48.95
N ARG A 56 -14.55 -0.12 49.44
CA ARG A 56 -15.74 -0.17 48.59
C ARG A 56 -15.80 0.97 47.57
N LEU A 57 -15.48 2.20 47.97
CA LEU A 57 -15.50 3.36 47.07
C LEU A 57 -14.47 3.21 45.95
N TRP A 58 -13.26 2.78 46.28
CA TRP A 58 -12.19 2.61 45.30
C TRP A 58 -12.43 1.40 44.41
N VAL A 59 -12.87 0.27 44.93
CA VAL A 59 -13.13 -0.94 44.13
C VAL A 59 -14.37 -0.74 43.25
N LEU A 60 -15.49 -0.32 43.79
CA LEU A 60 -16.74 -0.20 43.02
C LEU A 60 -16.77 1.10 42.19
N GLY A 61 -16.35 2.23 42.77
CA GLY A 61 -16.34 3.51 42.05
C GLY A 61 -15.21 3.60 41.03
N GLY A 62 -13.96 3.43 41.46
CA GLY A 62 -12.79 3.56 40.60
C GLY A 62 -12.48 2.34 39.74
N GLY A 63 -12.74 1.12 40.24
CA GLY A 63 -12.41 -0.12 39.56
C GLY A 63 -13.53 -0.71 38.70
N VAL A 64 -14.79 -0.39 38.96
CA VAL A 64 -15.94 -0.92 38.22
C VAL A 64 -16.71 0.19 37.52
N LEU A 65 -17.28 1.14 38.25
CA LEU A 65 -18.16 2.14 37.66
C LEU A 65 -17.45 3.06 36.68
N PHE A 66 -16.31 3.63 37.07
CA PHE A 66 -15.55 4.55 36.23
C PHE A 66 -15.11 3.90 34.90
N PRO A 67 -14.43 2.73 34.87
CA PRO A 67 -14.06 2.08 33.61
C PRO A 67 -15.28 1.72 32.76
N SER A 68 -16.36 1.24 33.37
CA SER A 68 -17.60 0.89 32.65
C SER A 68 -18.21 2.08 31.92
N VAL A 69 -18.29 3.24 32.63
CA VAL A 69 -18.80 4.49 32.02
C VAL A 69 -17.89 4.94 30.86
N VAL A 70 -16.57 5.01 31.11
CA VAL A 70 -15.61 5.44 30.09
C VAL A 70 -15.69 4.56 28.87
N LEU A 71 -15.66 3.22 29.03
CA LEU A 71 -15.74 2.27 27.91
C LEU A 71 -17.08 2.36 27.19
N SER A 72 -18.20 2.54 27.91
CA SER A 72 -19.52 2.71 27.27
C SER A 72 -19.59 3.98 26.43
N VAL A 73 -19.06 5.09 26.92
CA VAL A 73 -19.00 6.37 26.19
C VAL A 73 -18.10 6.22 24.95
N LEU A 74 -16.93 5.60 25.10
CA LEU A 74 -16.02 5.36 23.99
C LEU A 74 -16.63 4.44 22.94
N PHE A 75 -17.33 3.38 23.36
CA PHE A 75 -18.01 2.48 22.45
C PHE A 75 -19.06 3.21 21.62
N VAL A 76 -19.96 3.96 22.26
CA VAL A 76 -21.00 4.72 21.56
C VAL A 76 -20.40 5.80 20.66
N TYR A 77 -19.34 6.46 21.10
CA TYR A 77 -18.63 7.45 20.29
C TYR A 77 -17.99 6.82 19.05
N SER A 78 -17.26 5.71 19.23
CA SER A 78 -16.62 4.98 18.16
C SER A 78 -17.64 4.48 17.11
N GLU A 79 -18.75 3.86 17.56
CA GLU A 79 -19.79 3.38 16.64
C GLU A 79 -20.42 4.49 15.80
N ARG A 80 -20.55 5.69 16.35
CA ARG A 80 -21.11 6.84 15.62
C ARG A 80 -20.16 7.47 14.62
N HIS A 81 -18.84 7.24 14.77
CA HIS A 81 -17.80 7.82 13.92
C HIS A 81 -17.15 6.78 13.00
N GLN A 82 -17.70 5.57 12.95
CA GLN A 82 -17.18 4.57 12.01
C GLN A 82 -17.39 5.00 10.56
N PRO A 83 -16.34 4.93 9.73
CA PRO A 83 -16.51 5.07 8.29
C PRO A 83 -17.46 3.98 7.75
N PRO A 84 -18.16 4.21 6.66
CA PRO A 84 -19.08 3.25 6.06
C PRO A 84 -18.31 2.07 5.44
N TRP A 85 -17.92 1.10 6.26
CA TRP A 85 -17.13 -0.09 5.85
C TRP A 85 -17.86 -1.04 4.89
N ARG A 86 -19.17 -0.93 4.76
CA ARG A 86 -20.03 -1.92 4.09
C ARG A 86 -20.96 -1.33 3.05
N VAL A 87 -20.61 -0.20 2.47
CA VAL A 87 -21.42 0.34 1.37
C VAL A 87 -21.09 -0.43 0.10
N ALA A 88 -22.10 -1.09 -0.47
CA ALA A 88 -21.95 -1.68 -1.80
C ALA A 88 -21.55 -0.60 -2.80
N PRO A 89 -20.56 -0.86 -3.67
CA PRO A 89 -20.14 0.14 -4.64
C PRO A 89 -21.31 0.51 -5.56
N PRO A 90 -21.54 1.79 -5.86
CA PRO A 90 -22.48 2.22 -6.87
C PRO A 90 -22.09 1.63 -8.25
N LYS A 91 -23.06 1.62 -9.19
CA LYS A 91 -22.86 0.97 -10.51
C LYS A 91 -21.71 1.58 -11.33
N ASP A 92 -21.44 2.85 -11.11
CA ASP A 92 -20.39 3.65 -11.77
C ASP A 92 -19.10 3.80 -10.92
N ALA A 93 -19.01 3.04 -9.83
CA ALA A 93 -17.85 3.10 -8.94
C ALA A 93 -16.57 2.66 -9.65
N LEU A 94 -15.49 3.36 -9.40
CA LEU A 94 -14.15 2.85 -9.73
C LEU A 94 -13.82 1.70 -8.77
N ILE A 95 -13.68 0.51 -9.33
CA ILE A 95 -13.26 -0.68 -8.59
C ILE A 95 -11.84 -1.04 -9.00
N VAL A 96 -10.96 -1.18 -8.02
CA VAL A 96 -9.56 -1.58 -8.21
C VAL A 96 -9.36 -2.95 -7.53
N GLY A 97 -9.03 -3.96 -8.31
CA GLY A 97 -8.63 -5.26 -7.78
C GLY A 97 -7.18 -5.20 -7.31
N VAL A 98 -6.91 -5.70 -6.09
CA VAL A 98 -5.54 -5.84 -5.60
C VAL A 98 -5.34 -7.25 -5.07
N THR A 99 -4.40 -7.97 -5.67
CA THR A 99 -4.01 -9.30 -5.23
C THR A 99 -2.62 -9.25 -4.60
N ALA A 100 -2.54 -9.61 -3.32
CA ALA A 100 -1.27 -9.71 -2.63
C ALA A 100 -0.55 -11.02 -3.01
N ARG A 101 0.75 -10.93 -3.22
CA ARG A 101 1.66 -12.05 -3.48
C ARG A 101 2.95 -11.84 -2.70
N MET A 102 3.64 -12.87 -2.29
CA MET A 102 4.94 -12.73 -1.61
C MET A 102 6.04 -12.28 -2.60
N TRP A 103 6.53 -11.01 -2.54
CA TRP A 103 6.17 -9.90 -1.63
C TRP A 103 5.98 -8.66 -2.50
N TRP A 104 4.85 -8.59 -3.20
CA TRP A 104 4.46 -7.52 -4.11
C TRP A 104 2.94 -7.48 -4.27
N TRP A 105 2.40 -6.41 -4.87
CA TRP A 105 0.99 -6.18 -5.08
C TRP A 105 0.67 -6.18 -6.56
N GLU A 106 -0.16 -7.09 -7.02
CA GLU A 106 -0.77 -7.03 -8.35
C GLU A 106 -1.98 -6.11 -8.28
N VAL A 107 -2.07 -5.15 -9.20
CA VAL A 107 -3.15 -4.15 -9.24
C VAL A 107 -3.87 -4.25 -10.58
N ARG A 108 -5.19 -4.28 -10.54
CA ARG A 108 -6.04 -4.45 -11.72
C ARG A 108 -7.08 -3.36 -11.79
N TYR A 109 -7.17 -2.74 -12.95
CA TYR A 109 -8.23 -1.84 -13.34
C TYR A 109 -9.04 -2.48 -14.46
N ARG A 110 -10.22 -1.93 -14.70
CA ARG A 110 -11.01 -2.24 -15.89
C ARG A 110 -11.05 -0.99 -16.76
N ASP A 111 -10.67 -1.13 -18.02
CA ASP A 111 -10.81 -0.08 -19.01
C ASP A 111 -12.31 0.24 -19.21
N PRO A 112 -12.76 1.46 -18.94
CA PRO A 112 -14.17 1.80 -19.05
C PRO A 112 -14.70 1.77 -20.50
N ALA A 113 -13.82 1.93 -21.49
CA ALA A 113 -14.19 1.94 -22.91
C ALA A 113 -14.35 0.53 -23.49
N THR A 114 -13.44 -0.38 -23.15
CA THR A 114 -13.36 -1.73 -23.74
C THR A 114 -13.78 -2.85 -22.79
N GLY A 115 -13.84 -2.58 -21.49
CA GLY A 115 -14.05 -3.57 -20.45
C GLY A 115 -12.84 -4.48 -20.19
N GLN A 116 -11.71 -4.28 -20.89
CA GLN A 116 -10.51 -5.05 -20.74
C GLN A 116 -9.85 -4.82 -19.37
N GLU A 117 -9.18 -5.86 -18.87
CA GLU A 117 -8.39 -5.77 -17.64
C GLU A 117 -7.04 -5.09 -17.93
N ILE A 118 -6.72 -4.08 -17.15
CA ILE A 118 -5.42 -3.39 -17.16
C ILE A 118 -4.67 -3.82 -15.91
N VAL A 119 -3.56 -4.52 -16.08
CA VAL A 119 -2.74 -5.04 -14.97
C VAL A 119 -1.50 -4.18 -14.80
N THR A 120 -1.22 -3.81 -13.55
CA THR A 120 0.02 -3.15 -13.13
C THR A 120 0.46 -3.70 -11.77
N ALA A 121 1.48 -3.12 -11.14
CA ALA A 121 1.97 -3.62 -9.86
C ALA A 121 2.56 -2.54 -8.95
N ASN A 122 2.34 -2.71 -7.63
CA ASN A 122 2.95 -1.96 -6.53
C ASN A 122 2.60 -0.47 -6.47
N GLU A 123 1.98 0.08 -7.49
CA GLU A 123 1.43 1.44 -7.50
C GLU A 123 -0.05 1.38 -7.83
N VAL A 124 -0.83 2.11 -7.04
CA VAL A 124 -2.27 2.25 -7.23
C VAL A 124 -2.53 3.71 -7.56
N HIS A 125 -3.09 3.97 -8.71
CA HIS A 125 -3.46 5.31 -9.13
C HIS A 125 -4.96 5.51 -8.94
N ILE A 126 -5.36 6.63 -8.36
CA ILE A 126 -6.77 6.96 -8.07
C ILE A 126 -7.08 8.40 -8.43
N PRO A 127 -8.32 8.73 -8.79
CA PRO A 127 -8.77 10.11 -8.90
C PRO A 127 -9.03 10.70 -7.51
N THR A 128 -8.84 12.01 -7.35
CA THR A 128 -9.23 12.75 -6.16
C THR A 128 -10.73 13.04 -6.12
N GLY A 129 -11.25 13.32 -4.92
CA GLY A 129 -12.59 13.86 -4.69
C GLY A 129 -13.73 12.84 -4.81
N ARG A 130 -13.45 11.57 -5.11
CA ARG A 130 -14.46 10.50 -5.14
C ARG A 130 -13.96 9.21 -4.48
N PRO A 131 -14.86 8.42 -3.89
CA PRO A 131 -14.50 7.14 -3.30
C PRO A 131 -14.06 6.13 -4.38
N VAL A 132 -13.02 5.37 -4.04
CA VAL A 132 -12.52 4.23 -4.82
C VAL A 132 -12.73 2.96 -4.00
N TYR A 133 -13.23 1.92 -4.63
CA TYR A 133 -13.53 0.64 -4.00
C TYR A 133 -12.46 -0.38 -4.37
N PHE A 134 -11.88 -1.01 -3.36
CA PHE A 134 -10.86 -2.03 -3.53
C PHE A 134 -11.42 -3.41 -3.28
N GLY A 135 -11.18 -4.33 -4.21
CA GLY A 135 -11.36 -5.76 -4.01
C GLY A 135 -10.01 -6.38 -3.67
N LEU A 136 -9.82 -6.80 -2.41
CA LEU A 136 -8.55 -7.28 -1.89
C LEU A 136 -8.56 -8.80 -1.76
N SER A 137 -7.56 -9.46 -2.30
CA SER A 137 -7.36 -10.90 -2.20
C SER A 137 -5.88 -11.25 -2.03
N SER A 138 -5.58 -12.51 -1.73
CA SER A 138 -4.21 -13.02 -1.71
C SER A 138 -4.13 -14.34 -2.45
N ASP A 139 -3.01 -14.60 -3.11
CA ASP A 139 -2.70 -15.85 -3.79
C ASP A 139 -1.81 -16.79 -2.95
N ASP A 140 -1.38 -16.37 -1.77
CA ASP A 140 -0.51 -17.16 -0.91
C ASP A 140 -0.87 -17.06 0.59
N VAL A 141 -0.22 -16.25 1.38
CA VAL A 141 -0.52 -16.07 2.80
C VAL A 141 -1.42 -14.85 3.02
N ILE A 142 -1.86 -14.62 4.25
CA ILE A 142 -2.57 -13.40 4.60
C ILE A 142 -1.59 -12.23 4.52
N HIS A 143 -2.04 -11.14 3.87
CA HIS A 143 -1.40 -9.82 3.87
C HIS A 143 -2.41 -8.80 4.37
N SER A 144 -2.02 -7.54 4.54
CA SER A 144 -2.96 -6.47 4.83
C SER A 144 -2.61 -5.22 4.06
N PHE A 145 -3.58 -4.70 3.30
CA PHE A 145 -3.42 -3.48 2.53
C PHE A 145 -3.67 -2.27 3.44
N TRP A 146 -2.69 -1.38 3.55
CA TRP A 146 -2.80 -0.22 4.41
C TRP A 146 -2.09 1.00 3.82
N VAL A 147 -2.80 2.09 3.72
CA VAL A 147 -2.29 3.42 3.35
C VAL A 147 -2.69 4.40 4.44
N PRO A 148 -1.82 4.62 5.45
CA PRO A 148 -2.17 5.33 6.68
C PRO A 148 -2.78 6.71 6.47
N ALA A 149 -2.30 7.47 5.49
CA ALA A 149 -2.80 8.81 5.19
C ALA A 149 -4.22 8.82 4.57
N LEU A 150 -4.71 7.69 4.05
CA LEU A 150 -6.02 7.59 3.37
C LEU A 150 -7.06 6.83 4.19
N GLY A 151 -6.63 5.94 5.09
CA GLY A 151 -7.60 5.19 5.90
C GLY A 151 -7.00 4.03 6.70
N GLY A 152 -7.90 3.21 7.23
CA GLY A 152 -7.58 1.99 7.94
C GLY A 152 -7.04 0.89 7.04
N LYS A 153 -6.61 -0.22 7.64
CA LYS A 153 -6.15 -1.41 6.93
C LYS A 153 -7.29 -2.40 6.64
N MET A 154 -7.08 -3.24 5.61
CA MET A 154 -7.94 -4.38 5.33
C MET A 154 -7.09 -5.57 4.92
N ASP A 155 -7.38 -6.73 5.52
CA ASP A 155 -6.66 -7.96 5.24
C ASP A 155 -7.00 -8.50 3.85
N ALA A 156 -5.97 -8.94 3.14
CA ALA A 156 -6.07 -9.69 1.89
C ALA A 156 -5.92 -11.18 2.23
N VAL A 157 -7.04 -11.91 2.17
CA VAL A 157 -7.12 -13.30 2.65
C VAL A 157 -7.23 -14.27 1.46
N PRO A 158 -6.47 -15.37 1.44
CA PRO A 158 -6.59 -16.38 0.40
C PRO A 158 -8.02 -16.94 0.29
N GLY A 159 -8.49 -17.08 -0.96
CA GLY A 159 -9.81 -17.62 -1.25
C GLY A 159 -11.00 -16.71 -0.92
N ARG A 160 -10.76 -15.47 -0.54
CA ARG A 160 -11.80 -14.47 -0.26
C ARG A 160 -11.46 -13.13 -0.91
N VAL A 161 -12.50 -12.37 -1.29
CA VAL A 161 -12.38 -10.98 -1.69
C VAL A 161 -12.90 -10.12 -0.55
N GLN A 162 -12.02 -9.33 0.03
CA GLN A 162 -12.36 -8.33 1.04
C GLN A 162 -12.55 -6.97 0.38
N HIS A 163 -13.34 -6.11 0.99
CA HIS A 163 -13.67 -4.81 0.42
C HIS A 163 -13.16 -3.68 1.31
N LEU A 164 -12.52 -2.70 0.68
CA LEU A 164 -12.04 -1.48 1.32
C LEU A 164 -12.45 -0.29 0.46
N GLN A 165 -12.92 0.79 1.10
CA GLN A 165 -13.18 2.06 0.44
C GLN A 165 -12.16 3.08 0.90
N LEU A 166 -11.49 3.76 -0.03
CA LEU A 166 -10.60 4.88 0.25
C LEU A 166 -10.94 6.05 -0.68
N GLN A 167 -10.60 7.24 -0.23
CA GLN A 167 -10.69 8.47 -1.03
C GLN A 167 -9.48 9.34 -0.71
N ALA A 168 -8.94 10.00 -1.74
CA ALA A 168 -7.97 11.07 -1.58
C ALA A 168 -8.64 12.40 -1.90
N ASP A 169 -8.49 13.40 -1.03
CA ASP A 169 -9.12 14.71 -1.20
C ASP A 169 -8.27 15.67 -2.04
N ARG A 170 -7.00 15.36 -2.23
CA ARG A 170 -6.04 16.16 -2.99
C ARG A 170 -5.06 15.29 -3.77
N PRO A 171 -4.47 15.80 -4.86
CA PRO A 171 -3.39 15.11 -5.56
C PRO A 171 -2.17 14.93 -4.65
N GLY A 172 -1.45 13.80 -4.83
CA GLY A 172 -0.27 13.49 -4.07
C GLY A 172 0.14 12.02 -4.16
N VAL A 173 1.24 11.69 -3.46
CA VAL A 173 1.76 10.33 -3.37
C VAL A 173 1.83 9.92 -1.91
N TRP A 174 1.16 8.84 -1.56
CA TRP A 174 1.16 8.28 -0.21
C TRP A 174 1.73 6.88 -0.23
N ARG A 175 2.63 6.63 0.70
CA ARG A 175 3.20 5.31 0.89
C ARG A 175 2.26 4.44 1.73
N GLY A 176 1.96 3.26 1.23
CA GLY A 176 1.33 2.18 1.98
C GLY A 176 2.30 1.05 2.24
N GLN A 177 1.86 0.06 3.02
CA GLN A 177 2.64 -1.13 3.33
C GLN A 177 1.77 -2.32 3.63
N CYS A 178 2.35 -3.51 3.56
CA CYS A 178 1.75 -4.70 4.14
C CYS A 178 1.71 -4.55 5.67
N ALA A 179 0.52 -4.67 6.26
CA ALA A 179 0.29 -4.50 7.70
C ALA A 179 -0.13 -5.82 8.38
N GLU A 180 0.17 -6.97 7.77
CA GLU A 180 0.04 -8.30 8.34
C GLU A 180 1.29 -9.12 8.01
N TYR A 181 1.87 -9.81 9.02
CA TYR A 181 3.12 -10.52 8.82
C TYR A 181 2.99 -11.61 7.76
N CYS A 182 3.78 -11.48 6.69
CA CYS A 182 3.72 -12.33 5.51
C CYS A 182 5.06 -12.99 5.15
N GLY A 183 6.00 -13.07 6.08
CA GLY A 183 7.28 -13.75 5.89
C GLY A 183 8.49 -12.80 5.78
N ALA A 184 9.59 -13.30 5.22
CA ALA A 184 10.91 -12.68 5.29
C ALA A 184 10.99 -11.24 4.75
N GLN A 185 10.19 -10.89 3.75
CA GLN A 185 10.20 -9.55 3.16
C GLN A 185 8.97 -8.70 3.52
N HIS A 186 8.29 -9.06 4.62
CA HIS A 186 7.15 -8.30 5.12
C HIS A 186 7.44 -6.78 5.24
N ALA A 187 8.54 -6.40 5.86
CA ALA A 187 8.94 -5.00 6.02
C ALA A 187 9.30 -4.28 4.69
N ARG A 188 9.55 -5.05 3.61
CA ARG A 188 9.87 -4.54 2.26
C ARG A 188 8.75 -4.81 1.25
N MET A 189 7.52 -4.98 1.73
CA MET A 189 6.33 -5.10 0.91
C MET A 189 5.49 -3.83 1.06
N ALA A 190 5.98 -2.76 0.46
CA ALA A 190 5.28 -1.49 0.39
C ALA A 190 4.48 -1.35 -0.91
N LEU A 191 3.70 -0.29 -1.00
CA LEU A 191 3.01 0.19 -2.20
C LEU A 191 2.97 1.70 -2.17
N HIS A 192 2.60 2.30 -3.31
CA HIS A 192 2.31 3.73 -3.38
C HIS A 192 0.92 3.95 -3.96
N VAL A 193 0.18 4.87 -3.35
CA VAL A 193 -1.05 5.40 -3.94
C VAL A 193 -0.74 6.77 -4.50
N VAL A 194 -0.96 6.92 -5.80
CA VAL A 194 -0.80 8.16 -6.54
C VAL A 194 -2.19 8.71 -6.86
N ALA A 195 -2.57 9.80 -6.23
CA ALA A 195 -3.84 10.45 -6.51
C ALA A 195 -3.65 11.61 -7.49
N HIS A 196 -4.48 11.62 -8.51
CA HIS A 196 -4.48 12.59 -9.61
C HIS A 196 -5.73 13.44 -9.58
N ALA A 197 -5.67 14.62 -10.19
CA ALA A 197 -6.90 15.27 -10.63
C ALA A 197 -7.68 14.33 -11.57
N PRO A 198 -9.04 14.37 -11.60
CA PRO A 198 -9.82 13.38 -12.35
C PRO A 198 -9.42 13.23 -13.82
N ALA A 199 -9.21 14.32 -14.54
CA ALA A 199 -8.81 14.28 -15.96
C ALA A 199 -7.39 13.69 -16.17
N GLU A 200 -6.49 13.90 -15.22
CA GLU A 200 -5.14 13.30 -15.25
C GLU A 200 -5.20 11.80 -14.99
N PHE A 201 -6.08 11.37 -14.08
CA PHE A 201 -6.33 9.95 -13.84
C PHE A 201 -6.86 9.25 -15.10
N ASP A 202 -7.84 9.84 -15.77
CA ASP A 202 -8.41 9.28 -17.01
C ASP A 202 -7.33 9.18 -18.11
N THR A 203 -6.47 10.18 -18.22
CA THR A 203 -5.33 10.18 -19.16
C THR A 203 -4.34 9.08 -18.81
N TRP A 204 -4.00 8.94 -17.52
CA TRP A 204 -3.12 7.88 -17.04
C TRP A 204 -3.71 6.48 -17.31
N LEU A 205 -4.99 6.26 -17.00
CA LEU A 205 -5.66 4.98 -17.19
C LEU A 205 -5.69 4.58 -18.69
N ALA A 206 -5.99 5.53 -19.56
CA ALA A 206 -5.95 5.32 -21.01
C ALA A 206 -4.53 5.01 -21.52
N ALA A 207 -3.49 5.61 -20.95
CA ALA A 207 -2.11 5.29 -21.27
C ALA A 207 -1.75 3.87 -20.80
N GLN A 208 -2.15 3.50 -19.58
CA GLN A 208 -1.92 2.15 -19.04
C GLN A 208 -2.64 1.04 -19.82
N ALA A 209 -3.74 1.34 -20.50
CA ALA A 209 -4.44 0.37 -21.36
C ALA A 209 -3.63 -0.01 -22.62
N ARG A 210 -2.70 0.83 -23.05
CA ARG A 210 -1.91 0.61 -24.28
C ARG A 210 -0.87 -0.50 -24.07
N PRO A 211 -0.48 -1.22 -25.12
CA PRO A 211 0.71 -2.06 -25.09
C PRO A 211 1.99 -1.22 -24.98
N ALA A 212 3.09 -1.88 -24.66
CA ALA A 212 4.41 -1.26 -24.64
C ALA A 212 4.74 -0.58 -25.98
N ALA A 213 5.28 0.63 -25.89
CA ALA A 213 5.73 1.31 -27.10
C ALA A 213 6.88 0.55 -27.75
N PRO A 214 6.96 0.50 -29.11
CA PRO A 214 8.09 -0.08 -29.80
C PRO A 214 9.42 0.55 -29.39
N ALA A 215 10.50 -0.23 -29.43
CA ALA A 215 11.84 0.28 -29.17
C ALA A 215 12.18 1.40 -30.16
N ARG A 216 12.61 2.55 -29.65
CA ARG A 216 12.83 3.77 -30.46
C ARG A 216 14.15 3.74 -31.23
N ASN A 217 15.05 2.84 -30.90
CA ASN A 217 16.36 2.70 -31.53
C ASN A 217 16.93 1.31 -31.30
N GLY A 218 18.01 0.96 -32.04
CA GLY A 218 18.63 -0.35 -31.97
C GLY A 218 19.28 -0.69 -30.62
N ALA A 219 19.61 0.31 -29.78
CA ALA A 219 20.12 0.04 -28.43
C ALA A 219 19.00 -0.50 -27.52
N LEU A 220 17.83 0.13 -27.54
CA LEU A 220 16.65 -0.33 -26.79
C LEU A 220 16.13 -1.67 -27.36
N ASP A 221 16.25 -1.88 -28.67
CA ASP A 221 15.83 -3.15 -29.30
C ASP A 221 16.72 -4.32 -28.83
N ARG A 222 18.04 -4.12 -28.71
CA ARG A 222 18.93 -5.12 -28.10
C ARG A 222 18.51 -5.45 -26.66
N GLY A 223 18.09 -4.46 -25.87
CA GLY A 223 17.56 -4.69 -24.52
C GLY A 223 16.29 -5.55 -24.52
N ARG A 224 15.37 -5.27 -25.45
CA ARG A 224 14.15 -6.08 -25.67
C ARG A 224 14.49 -7.52 -26.08
N GLU A 225 15.40 -7.69 -27.02
CA GLU A 225 15.84 -9.01 -27.47
C GLU A 225 16.51 -9.78 -26.33
N ALA A 226 17.37 -9.14 -25.55
CA ALA A 226 18.01 -9.74 -24.39
C ALA A 226 16.99 -10.17 -23.33
N PHE A 227 15.96 -9.35 -23.06
CA PHE A 227 14.86 -9.70 -22.17
C PHE A 227 14.16 -11.01 -22.57
N LEU A 228 13.91 -11.19 -23.85
CA LEU A 228 13.30 -12.41 -24.39
C LEU A 228 14.29 -13.60 -24.39
N ALA A 229 15.53 -13.39 -24.86
CA ALA A 229 16.56 -14.42 -24.95
C ALA A 229 16.92 -15.01 -23.57
N HIS A 230 16.95 -14.18 -22.54
CA HIS A 230 17.22 -14.62 -21.16
C HIS A 230 15.96 -15.02 -20.39
N ARG A 231 14.83 -15.15 -21.09
CA ARG A 231 13.56 -15.68 -20.58
C ARG A 231 12.98 -14.90 -19.41
N CYS A 232 13.19 -13.60 -19.33
CA CYS A 232 12.55 -12.74 -18.32
C CYS A 232 11.01 -12.77 -18.47
N ASN A 233 10.53 -12.93 -19.70
CA ASN A 233 9.12 -13.11 -20.06
C ASN A 233 8.50 -14.42 -19.54
N ALA A 234 9.28 -15.38 -19.05
CA ALA A 234 8.72 -16.56 -18.39
C ALA A 234 7.96 -16.22 -17.08
N CYS A 235 8.31 -15.08 -16.45
CA CYS A 235 7.68 -14.60 -15.23
C CYS A 235 6.96 -13.25 -15.40
N HIS A 236 7.41 -12.42 -16.37
CA HIS A 236 6.94 -11.06 -16.53
C HIS A 236 6.22 -10.86 -17.86
N THR A 237 5.06 -10.23 -17.80
CA THR A 237 4.34 -9.74 -18.97
C THR A 237 4.89 -8.38 -19.40
N VAL A 238 5.08 -8.19 -20.70
CA VAL A 238 5.17 -6.89 -21.38
C VAL A 238 4.20 -6.95 -22.56
N ARG A 239 3.05 -6.31 -22.43
CA ARG A 239 1.97 -6.34 -23.42
C ARG A 239 2.47 -5.82 -24.77
N GLY A 240 2.20 -6.57 -25.85
CA GLY A 240 2.70 -6.28 -27.18
C GLY A 240 4.13 -6.80 -27.46
N VAL A 241 4.81 -7.39 -26.47
CA VAL A 241 6.17 -7.95 -26.60
C VAL A 241 6.21 -9.42 -26.19
N SER A 242 5.51 -9.82 -25.14
CA SER A 242 5.49 -11.19 -24.63
C SER A 242 4.07 -11.67 -24.32
N GLU A 243 3.93 -12.99 -24.24
CA GLU A 243 2.70 -13.61 -23.74
C GLU A 243 2.47 -13.28 -22.27
N GLU A 244 1.22 -13.45 -21.81
CA GLU A 244 0.83 -13.18 -20.44
C GLU A 244 1.48 -14.18 -19.48
N SER A 245 2.16 -13.65 -18.44
CA SER A 245 2.65 -14.39 -17.29
C SER A 245 2.35 -13.62 -16.03
N ARG A 246 1.90 -14.32 -14.97
CA ARG A 246 1.53 -13.73 -13.67
C ARG A 246 2.42 -14.21 -12.51
N LEU A 247 3.58 -14.80 -12.82
CA LEU A 247 4.54 -15.22 -11.78
C LEU A 247 5.30 -14.04 -11.17
N GLY A 248 5.45 -12.97 -11.95
CA GLY A 248 6.03 -11.69 -11.53
C GLY A 248 5.16 -10.51 -11.99
N PRO A 249 5.50 -9.29 -11.57
CA PRO A 249 4.80 -8.07 -11.99
C PRO A 249 4.72 -7.91 -13.51
N ASP A 250 3.59 -7.39 -14.01
CA ASP A 250 3.52 -6.82 -15.35
C ASP A 250 4.49 -5.64 -15.47
N LEU A 251 5.33 -5.62 -16.50
CA LEU A 251 6.37 -4.62 -16.71
C LEU A 251 6.07 -3.67 -17.89
N THR A 252 4.88 -3.74 -18.48
CA THR A 252 4.49 -2.97 -19.68
C THR A 252 4.82 -1.48 -19.56
N HIS A 253 4.61 -0.90 -18.39
CA HIS A 253 4.88 0.52 -18.09
C HIS A 253 5.79 0.68 -16.85
N VAL A 254 6.75 -0.23 -16.68
CA VAL A 254 7.63 -0.22 -15.50
C VAL A 254 8.49 1.04 -15.42
N GLY A 255 8.86 1.62 -16.54
CA GLY A 255 9.68 2.84 -16.61
C GLY A 255 9.00 4.08 -16.01
N SER A 256 7.66 4.11 -15.95
CA SER A 256 6.91 5.20 -15.34
C SER A 256 6.68 5.04 -13.82
N ARG A 257 6.99 3.89 -13.23
CA ARG A 257 6.81 3.65 -11.80
C ARG A 257 7.81 4.43 -10.96
N LEU A 258 7.38 4.89 -9.79
CA LEU A 258 8.22 5.61 -8.84
C LEU A 258 9.28 4.71 -8.19
N TYR A 259 8.92 3.43 -7.94
CA TYR A 259 9.76 2.48 -7.20
C TYR A 259 9.74 1.09 -7.83
N LEU A 260 10.82 0.35 -7.60
CA LEU A 260 10.95 -1.08 -7.90
C LEU A 260 10.75 -1.91 -6.63
N GLY A 261 10.42 -3.20 -6.83
CA GLY A 261 10.40 -4.20 -5.76
C GLY A 261 9.44 -3.93 -4.62
N ALA A 262 8.25 -3.40 -4.89
CA ALA A 262 7.27 -3.01 -3.88
C ALA A 262 7.83 -1.95 -2.91
N GLY A 263 8.32 -0.84 -3.47
CA GLY A 263 8.83 0.28 -2.69
C GLY A 263 10.23 0.06 -2.09
N THR A 264 10.97 -0.96 -2.55
CA THR A 264 12.31 -1.28 -2.01
C THR A 264 13.35 -0.26 -2.44
N VAL A 265 13.38 0.10 -3.73
CA VAL A 265 14.32 1.08 -4.28
C VAL A 265 13.61 2.04 -5.24
N PRO A 266 14.01 3.32 -5.31
CA PRO A 266 13.56 4.24 -6.35
C PRO A 266 13.85 3.70 -7.75
N ASN A 267 13.02 4.08 -8.72
CA ASN A 267 13.15 3.63 -10.11
C ASN A 267 13.94 4.64 -10.93
N ASP A 268 15.23 4.55 -10.88
CA ASP A 268 16.17 5.28 -11.76
C ASP A 268 17.12 4.33 -12.46
N ASP A 269 17.91 4.84 -13.41
CA ASP A 269 18.75 4.01 -14.29
C ASP A 269 19.75 3.16 -13.50
N ALA A 270 20.46 3.77 -12.55
CA ALA A 270 21.46 3.07 -11.74
C ALA A 270 20.83 1.99 -10.86
N ARG A 271 19.68 2.29 -10.27
CA ARG A 271 18.97 1.35 -9.40
C ARG A 271 18.27 0.23 -10.17
N ARG A 272 17.84 0.47 -11.41
CA ARG A 272 17.35 -0.61 -12.28
C ARG A 272 18.44 -1.65 -12.57
N VAL A 273 19.65 -1.20 -12.90
CA VAL A 273 20.79 -2.10 -13.08
C VAL A 273 21.09 -2.87 -11.79
N ALA A 274 21.19 -2.17 -10.66
CA ALA A 274 21.43 -2.80 -9.35
C ALA A 274 20.32 -3.82 -8.99
N TRP A 275 19.05 -3.49 -9.27
CA TRP A 275 17.91 -4.38 -9.04
C TRP A 275 18.02 -5.67 -9.86
N LEU A 276 18.31 -5.57 -11.14
CA LEU A 276 18.49 -6.74 -12.00
C LEU A 276 19.69 -7.57 -11.59
N SER A 277 20.81 -6.92 -11.26
CA SER A 277 22.07 -7.58 -10.92
C SER A 277 22.01 -8.31 -9.58
N HIS A 278 21.50 -7.63 -8.53
CA HIS A 278 21.70 -8.02 -7.12
C HIS A 278 20.40 -8.04 -6.31
N ILE A 279 19.29 -8.44 -6.90
CA ILE A 279 17.98 -8.45 -6.22
C ILE A 279 18.02 -9.22 -4.89
N GLN A 280 18.77 -10.32 -4.81
CA GLN A 280 18.85 -11.12 -3.59
C GLN A 280 19.60 -10.42 -2.45
N GLN A 281 20.39 -9.39 -2.73
CA GLN A 281 20.97 -8.50 -1.70
C GLN A 281 19.99 -7.39 -1.29
N LEU A 282 19.23 -6.88 -2.26
CA LEU A 282 18.26 -5.79 -2.04
C LEU A 282 16.96 -6.30 -1.40
N LYS A 283 16.51 -7.49 -1.80
CA LYS A 283 15.27 -8.13 -1.32
C LYS A 283 15.48 -9.64 -1.18
N PRO A 284 16.19 -10.09 -0.14
CA PRO A 284 16.53 -11.51 0.06
C PRO A 284 15.28 -12.41 0.09
N GLY A 285 15.37 -13.56 -0.60
CA GLY A 285 14.26 -14.51 -0.71
C GLY A 285 13.18 -14.15 -1.72
N ALA A 286 13.32 -13.04 -2.47
CA ALA A 286 12.47 -12.79 -3.62
C ALA A 286 12.58 -13.91 -4.66
N ARG A 287 11.47 -14.28 -5.29
CA ARG A 287 11.46 -15.36 -6.30
C ARG A 287 12.23 -15.02 -7.58
N MET A 288 12.45 -13.75 -7.86
CA MET A 288 13.25 -13.29 -8.98
C MET A 288 14.74 -13.61 -8.72
N PRO A 289 15.44 -14.31 -9.62
CA PRO A 289 16.88 -14.57 -9.48
C PRO A 289 17.71 -13.32 -9.75
N SER A 290 18.88 -13.21 -9.12
CA SER A 290 19.90 -12.23 -9.51
C SER A 290 20.45 -12.56 -10.91
N SER A 291 20.72 -11.54 -11.71
CA SER A 291 21.18 -11.71 -13.08
C SER A 291 22.68 -11.47 -13.28
N ALA A 292 23.39 -10.98 -12.27
CA ALA A 292 24.82 -10.68 -12.38
C ALA A 292 25.71 -11.88 -12.76
N GLU A 293 25.31 -13.09 -12.40
CA GLU A 293 26.04 -14.32 -12.75
C GLU A 293 25.64 -14.91 -14.11
N ARG A 294 24.60 -14.37 -14.74
CA ARG A 294 23.96 -14.91 -15.95
C ARG A 294 24.08 -14.00 -17.17
N LEU A 295 24.24 -12.71 -16.94
CA LEU A 295 24.34 -11.69 -17.97
C LEU A 295 25.63 -10.88 -17.77
N ASP A 296 26.28 -10.55 -18.87
CA ASP A 296 27.37 -9.61 -18.87
C ASP A 296 26.86 -8.17 -18.58
N PRO A 297 27.75 -7.26 -18.12
CA PRO A 297 27.35 -5.91 -17.76
C PRO A 297 26.69 -5.10 -18.89
N ALA A 298 27.10 -5.29 -20.13
CA ALA A 298 26.54 -4.56 -21.27
C ALA A 298 25.10 -5.03 -21.57
N THR A 299 24.87 -6.33 -21.52
CA THR A 299 23.52 -6.91 -21.65
C THR A 299 22.60 -6.50 -20.51
N LEU A 300 23.09 -6.50 -19.26
CA LEU A 300 22.34 -5.99 -18.09
C LEU A 300 21.92 -4.53 -18.28
N GLN A 301 22.86 -3.68 -18.73
CA GLN A 301 22.59 -2.27 -19.00
C GLN A 301 21.53 -2.12 -20.09
N ALA A 302 21.66 -2.86 -21.20
CA ALA A 302 20.70 -2.79 -22.30
C ALA A 302 19.27 -3.17 -21.84
N VAL A 303 19.12 -4.23 -21.04
CA VAL A 303 17.81 -4.61 -20.47
C VAL A 303 17.28 -3.51 -19.54
N ALA A 304 18.12 -2.95 -18.67
CA ALA A 304 17.71 -1.88 -17.75
C ALA A 304 17.25 -0.62 -18.50
N ASP A 305 17.96 -0.23 -19.56
CA ASP A 305 17.63 0.92 -20.40
C ASP A 305 16.31 0.71 -21.15
N TRP A 306 16.11 -0.49 -21.72
CA TRP A 306 14.86 -0.82 -22.37
C TRP A 306 13.69 -0.80 -21.36
N LEU A 307 13.82 -1.43 -20.19
CA LEU A 307 12.78 -1.39 -19.16
C LEU A 307 12.49 0.05 -18.70
N GLY A 308 13.51 0.91 -18.63
CA GLY A 308 13.35 2.34 -18.32
C GLY A 308 12.59 3.11 -19.41
N SER A 309 12.60 2.65 -20.64
CA SER A 309 11.87 3.25 -21.77
C SER A 309 10.39 2.87 -21.83
N LEU A 310 9.95 1.89 -21.07
CA LEU A 310 8.57 1.39 -20.99
C LEU A 310 7.73 2.32 -20.08
N GLN A 311 7.19 3.38 -20.68
CA GLN A 311 6.39 4.43 -20.01
C GLN A 311 4.93 4.41 -20.44
#